data_4ada29b8c717a703b7dbf539df0fafb3
#
_entry.id   4ada29b8c717a703b7dbf539df0fafb3
#
_cell.length_a   1.000
_cell.length_b   1.000
_cell.length_c   1.000
_cell.angle_alpha   90.00
_cell.angle_beta   90.00
_cell.angle_gamma   90.00
#
_symmetry.space_group_name_H-M   'P 1'
#
loop_
_entity.id
_entity.type
_entity.pdbx_description
1 polymer ?
#
loop_
_entity_poly.entity_id
_entity_poly.type
_entity_poly.pdbx_seq_one_letter_code
_entity_poly.pdbx_strand_id
1 'polypeptide(L)'
;MSTTTSPMSLRQARATAFEMVEALRPYCHRVEVAGSVRRGRDWINDIEIVAIPKSTVRQPDVDIFGEPLGKPTVVRDPGFIVVVDSLANHIVKGKVSDGRYVQFFTGDGVKVDLFMCQPETWGYIMAIRTGSSDFSRALAMRWVQLGYKGMEGQLTRFGKPVPTPEEADLFDLLHMAVPPPHQRELTTEGLKPWIRK
;
A
#
# COMPACT_ATOMS: atom_id res chain seq x y z
N MET A 1 -13.44 13.52 18.78
CA MET A 1 -14.23 12.29 19.08
C MET A 1 -13.47 11.11 18.47
N SER A 2 -13.07 10.13 19.28
CA SER A 2 -12.39 8.93 18.79
C SER A 2 -13.45 8.02 18.15
N THR A 3 -13.49 7.98 16.83
CA THR A 3 -14.33 7.03 16.09
C THR A 3 -13.69 5.64 16.19
N THR A 4 -14.04 4.92 17.24
CA THR A 4 -13.73 3.49 17.35
C THR A 4 -14.68 2.77 16.40
N THR A 5 -14.20 2.33 15.25
CA THR A 5 -14.94 1.44 14.36
C THR A 5 -15.17 0.11 15.06
N SER A 6 -16.41 -0.36 15.07
CA SER A 6 -16.69 -1.73 15.53
C SER A 6 -16.05 -2.74 14.55
N PRO A 7 -15.39 -3.79 15.06
CA PRO A 7 -14.83 -4.83 14.20
C PRO A 7 -15.93 -5.43 13.30
N MET A 8 -15.60 -5.64 12.02
CA MET A 8 -16.49 -6.32 11.09
C MET A 8 -16.01 -7.76 10.84
N SER A 9 -16.92 -8.63 10.41
CA SER A 9 -16.57 -9.99 10.02
C SER A 9 -15.72 -9.99 8.75
N LEU A 10 -14.87 -11.03 8.58
CA LEU A 10 -14.07 -11.20 7.36
C LEU A 10 -14.93 -11.19 6.09
N ARG A 11 -16.13 -11.78 6.13
CA ARG A 11 -17.05 -11.79 4.99
C ARG A 11 -17.47 -10.39 4.58
N GLN A 12 -17.86 -9.56 5.52
CA GLN A 12 -18.22 -8.15 5.26
C GLN A 12 -17.01 -7.36 4.73
N ALA A 13 -15.87 -7.48 5.42
CA ALA A 13 -14.65 -6.79 5.00
C ALA A 13 -14.19 -7.16 3.58
N ARG A 14 -14.31 -8.45 3.21
CA ARG A 14 -13.99 -8.90 1.85
C ARG A 14 -14.94 -8.33 0.80
N ALA A 15 -16.23 -8.25 1.09
CA ALA A 15 -17.20 -7.65 0.16
C ALA A 15 -16.89 -6.18 -0.07
N THR A 16 -16.75 -5.39 1.00
CA THR A 16 -16.41 -3.97 0.91
C THR A 16 -15.04 -3.75 0.23
N ALA A 17 -14.02 -4.53 0.60
CA ALA A 17 -12.71 -4.44 -0.03
C ALA A 17 -12.74 -4.77 -1.53
N PHE A 18 -13.53 -5.76 -1.94
CA PHE A 18 -13.72 -6.13 -3.33
C PHE A 18 -14.36 -5.00 -4.14
N GLU A 19 -15.45 -4.40 -3.64
CA GLU A 19 -16.09 -3.25 -4.27
C GLU A 19 -15.13 -2.08 -4.49
N MET A 20 -14.32 -1.77 -3.47
CA MET A 20 -13.30 -0.72 -3.57
C MET A 20 -12.21 -1.05 -4.60
N VAL A 21 -11.71 -2.28 -4.60
CA VAL A 21 -10.70 -2.72 -5.56
C VAL A 21 -11.25 -2.64 -6.99
N GLU A 22 -12.50 -3.07 -7.22
CA GLU A 22 -13.12 -2.99 -8.54
C GLU A 22 -13.34 -1.54 -8.99
N ALA A 23 -13.73 -0.64 -8.07
CA ALA A 23 -13.86 0.79 -8.38
C ALA A 23 -12.51 1.44 -8.75
N LEU A 24 -11.42 1.05 -8.07
CA LEU A 24 -10.08 1.60 -8.31
C LEU A 24 -9.38 0.98 -9.53
N ARG A 25 -9.73 -0.25 -9.90
CA ARG A 25 -9.05 -1.05 -10.95
C ARG A 25 -8.87 -0.31 -12.29
N PRO A 26 -9.88 0.42 -12.85
CA PRO A 26 -9.72 1.13 -14.12
C PRO A 26 -8.60 2.18 -14.10
N TYR A 27 -8.28 2.72 -12.94
CA TYR A 27 -7.36 3.83 -12.71
C TYR A 27 -6.00 3.39 -12.14
N CYS A 28 -5.78 2.08 -12.04
CA CYS A 28 -4.54 1.50 -11.51
C CYS A 28 -3.87 0.59 -12.54
N HIS A 29 -2.55 0.52 -12.49
CA HIS A 29 -1.79 -0.56 -13.13
C HIS A 29 -1.92 -1.85 -12.31
N ARG A 30 -2.00 -1.71 -10.98
CA ARG A 30 -2.21 -2.82 -10.05
C ARG A 30 -2.93 -2.32 -8.81
N VAL A 31 -3.86 -3.10 -8.26
CA VAL A 31 -4.54 -2.82 -7.00
C VAL A 31 -4.96 -4.13 -6.34
N GLU A 32 -4.61 -4.28 -5.06
CA GLU A 32 -4.88 -5.50 -4.30
C GLU A 32 -5.18 -5.19 -2.83
N VAL A 33 -5.97 -6.06 -2.21
CA VAL A 33 -6.24 -6.03 -0.77
C VAL A 33 -5.00 -6.52 -0.02
N ALA A 34 -4.70 -5.86 1.10
CA ALA A 34 -3.63 -6.22 2.00
C ALA A 34 -4.16 -6.50 3.43
N GLY A 35 -3.32 -6.40 4.42
CA GLY A 35 -3.68 -6.38 5.83
C GLY A 35 -4.35 -7.64 6.36
N SER A 36 -5.15 -7.42 7.36
CA SER A 36 -5.87 -8.46 8.07
C SER A 36 -6.90 -9.18 7.18
N VAL A 37 -7.47 -8.50 6.19
CA VAL A 37 -8.38 -9.10 5.19
C VAL A 37 -7.62 -10.12 4.34
N ARG A 38 -6.44 -9.77 3.82
CA ARG A 38 -5.60 -10.68 3.03
C ARG A 38 -5.09 -11.85 3.86
N ARG A 39 -4.80 -11.63 5.14
CA ARG A 39 -4.44 -12.70 6.08
C ARG A 39 -5.59 -13.63 6.44
N GLY A 40 -6.83 -13.24 6.16
CA GLY A 40 -8.03 -14.03 6.47
C GLY A 40 -8.37 -14.05 7.97
N ARG A 41 -8.17 -12.93 8.69
CA ARG A 41 -8.54 -12.80 10.10
C ARG A 41 -10.05 -12.78 10.26
N ASP A 42 -10.58 -13.40 11.32
CA ASP A 42 -12.04 -13.49 11.54
C ASP A 42 -12.66 -12.10 11.77
N TRP A 43 -11.94 -11.23 12.47
CA TRP A 43 -12.36 -9.87 12.81
C TRP A 43 -11.41 -8.83 12.23
N ILE A 44 -12.00 -7.85 11.56
CA ILE A 44 -11.30 -6.82 10.79
C ILE A 44 -11.66 -5.44 11.36
N ASN A 45 -10.65 -4.64 11.67
CA ASN A 45 -10.82 -3.26 12.17
C ASN A 45 -10.75 -2.21 11.07
N ASP A 46 -10.02 -2.51 10.00
CA ASP A 46 -9.77 -1.62 8.86
C ASP A 46 -9.49 -2.42 7.59
N ILE A 47 -9.73 -1.78 6.45
CA ILE A 47 -9.41 -2.34 5.14
C ILE A 47 -8.13 -1.69 4.65
N GLU A 48 -7.11 -2.49 4.39
CA GLU A 48 -5.86 -2.04 3.79
C GLU A 48 -5.82 -2.41 2.30
N ILE A 49 -5.55 -1.42 1.45
CA ILE A 49 -5.43 -1.59 -0.01
C ILE A 49 -4.09 -1.04 -0.44
N VAL A 50 -3.40 -1.76 -1.33
CA VAL A 50 -2.19 -1.29 -2.00
C VAL A 50 -2.49 -1.08 -3.48
N ALA A 51 -2.10 0.05 -4.03
CA ALA A 51 -2.36 0.43 -5.41
C ALA A 51 -1.11 1.00 -6.10
N ILE A 52 -0.98 0.74 -7.39
CA ILE A 52 -0.11 1.46 -8.32
C ILE A 52 -1.01 2.29 -9.23
N PRO A 53 -1.32 3.55 -8.87
CA PRO A 53 -2.18 4.40 -9.67
C PRO A 53 -1.56 4.69 -11.04
N LYS A 54 -2.39 4.80 -12.06
CA LYS A 54 -1.98 5.36 -13.36
C LYS A 54 -1.58 6.82 -13.19
N SER A 55 -0.75 7.29 -14.10
CA SER A 55 -0.30 8.68 -14.16
C SER A 55 -0.57 9.24 -15.54
N THR A 56 -0.77 10.55 -15.60
CA THR A 56 -0.92 11.29 -16.85
C THR A 56 0.06 12.45 -16.88
N VAL A 57 0.33 12.97 -18.07
CA VAL A 57 1.17 14.15 -18.25
C VAL A 57 0.28 15.38 -18.31
N ARG A 58 0.39 16.26 -17.31
CA ARG A 58 -0.23 17.57 -17.35
C ARG A 58 0.69 18.53 -18.06
N GLN A 59 0.19 19.13 -19.13
CA GLN A 59 0.89 20.20 -19.83
C GLN A 59 0.89 21.47 -18.97
N PRO A 60 1.95 22.29 -19.02
CA PRO A 60 1.98 23.57 -18.33
C PRO A 60 0.93 24.52 -18.93
N ASP A 61 0.52 25.49 -18.12
CA ASP A 61 -0.26 26.61 -18.61
C ASP A 61 0.60 27.40 -19.62
N VAL A 62 -0.06 28.16 -20.50
CA VAL A 62 0.63 29.03 -21.47
C VAL A 62 0.43 30.50 -21.08
N ASP A 63 1.40 31.34 -21.44
CA ASP A 63 1.28 32.78 -21.28
C ASP A 63 0.37 33.39 -22.36
N ILE A 64 0.23 34.72 -22.37
CA ILE A 64 -0.60 35.46 -23.34
C ILE A 64 -0.09 35.35 -24.78
N PHE A 65 1.15 34.88 -24.97
CA PHE A 65 1.77 34.66 -26.29
C PHE A 65 1.74 33.21 -26.72
N GLY A 66 1.15 32.31 -25.87
CA GLY A 66 1.06 30.88 -26.15
C GLY A 66 2.31 30.08 -25.74
N GLU A 67 3.29 30.72 -25.06
CA GLU A 67 4.51 30.04 -24.61
C GLU A 67 4.26 29.28 -23.29
N PRO A 68 4.82 28.07 -23.13
CA PRO A 68 4.60 27.27 -21.93
C PRO A 68 5.20 27.90 -20.68
N LEU A 69 4.40 28.06 -19.62
CA LEU A 69 4.83 28.54 -18.29
C LEU A 69 5.43 27.39 -17.45
N GLY A 70 6.41 26.70 -18.01
CA GLY A 70 7.13 25.64 -17.31
C GLY A 70 7.28 24.36 -18.13
N LYS A 71 7.51 23.23 -17.43
CA LYS A 71 7.66 21.92 -18.07
C LYS A 71 6.42 21.04 -17.81
N PRO A 72 6.12 20.09 -18.69
CA PRO A 72 5.13 19.07 -18.41
C PRO A 72 5.43 18.34 -17.11
N THR A 73 4.40 18.08 -16.30
CA THR A 73 4.51 17.38 -15.04
C THR A 73 3.75 16.07 -15.08
N VAL A 74 4.33 15.02 -14.49
CA VAL A 74 3.62 13.75 -14.31
C VAL A 74 2.75 13.88 -13.07
N VAL A 75 1.45 13.72 -13.25
CA VAL A 75 0.47 13.78 -12.18
C VAL A 75 -0.32 12.48 -12.12
N ARG A 76 -0.87 12.17 -10.95
CA ARG A 76 -1.76 11.02 -10.79
C ARG A 76 -2.99 11.20 -11.66
N ASP A 77 -3.50 10.08 -12.19
CA ASP A 77 -4.71 10.07 -13.01
C ASP A 77 -5.86 10.76 -12.26
N PRO A 78 -6.51 11.78 -12.85
CA PRO A 78 -7.62 12.48 -12.22
C PRO A 78 -8.80 11.56 -11.86
N GLY A 79 -9.05 10.53 -12.67
CA GLY A 79 -10.10 9.54 -12.38
C GLY A 79 -9.81 8.74 -11.12
N PHE A 80 -8.54 8.43 -10.83
CA PHE A 80 -8.16 7.82 -9.55
C PHE A 80 -8.53 8.72 -8.37
N ILE A 81 -8.24 10.02 -8.47
CA ILE A 81 -8.55 10.99 -7.41
C ILE A 81 -10.05 11.06 -7.19
N VAL A 82 -10.82 11.21 -8.27
CA VAL A 82 -12.30 11.29 -8.21
C VAL A 82 -12.90 10.03 -7.57
N VAL A 83 -12.40 8.84 -7.93
CA VAL A 83 -12.90 7.60 -7.35
C VAL A 83 -12.59 7.52 -5.85
N VAL A 84 -11.37 7.82 -5.42
CA VAL A 84 -11.04 7.81 -3.98
C VAL A 84 -11.90 8.82 -3.22
N ASP A 85 -12.07 10.03 -3.77
CA ASP A 85 -12.93 11.05 -3.15
C ASP A 85 -14.40 10.62 -3.08
N SER A 86 -14.90 9.84 -4.06
CA SER A 86 -16.26 9.29 -4.04
C SER A 86 -16.45 8.17 -3.02
N LEU A 87 -15.40 7.38 -2.75
CA LEU A 87 -15.43 6.34 -1.72
C LEU A 87 -15.28 6.90 -0.31
N ALA A 88 -14.63 8.06 -0.18
CA ALA A 88 -14.32 8.69 1.08
C ALA A 88 -15.46 9.62 1.53
N ASN A 89 -16.09 9.32 2.66
CA ASN A 89 -16.93 10.30 3.35
C ASN A 89 -16.09 11.35 4.08
N HIS A 90 -14.95 10.94 4.64
CA HIS A 90 -14.04 11.81 5.36
C HIS A 90 -12.59 11.32 5.26
N ILE A 91 -11.70 12.17 4.74
CA ILE A 91 -10.26 11.91 4.70
C ILE A 91 -9.64 12.36 6.03
N VAL A 92 -8.98 11.43 6.73
CA VAL A 92 -8.34 11.66 8.04
C VAL A 92 -6.89 12.07 7.88
N LYS A 93 -6.17 11.43 6.94
CA LYS A 93 -4.73 11.64 6.74
C LYS A 93 -4.34 11.47 5.29
N GLY A 94 -3.26 12.15 4.91
CA GLY A 94 -2.62 12.01 3.61
C GLY A 94 -3.31 12.81 2.52
N LYS A 95 -2.83 12.61 1.30
CA LYS A 95 -3.34 13.25 0.08
C LYS A 95 -3.48 12.24 -1.03
N VAL A 96 -4.59 12.30 -1.75
CA VAL A 96 -4.86 11.41 -2.88
C VAL A 96 -4.06 11.83 -4.11
N SER A 97 -3.84 13.13 -4.30
CA SER A 97 -3.23 13.68 -5.52
C SER A 97 -1.75 13.32 -5.71
N ASP A 98 -0.96 13.37 -4.63
CA ASP A 98 0.51 13.26 -4.66
C ASP A 98 1.08 12.44 -3.49
N GLY A 99 0.24 12.07 -2.52
CA GLY A 99 0.65 11.29 -1.36
C GLY A 99 0.93 9.82 -1.68
N ARG A 100 1.68 9.16 -0.81
CA ARG A 100 1.90 7.70 -0.83
C ARG A 100 0.92 6.94 0.04
N TYR A 101 0.07 7.63 0.76
CA TYR A 101 -0.87 7.09 1.71
C TYR A 101 -2.04 8.03 1.90
N VAL A 102 -3.23 7.47 1.99
CA VAL A 102 -4.43 8.19 2.45
C VAL A 102 -5.24 7.27 3.36
N GLN A 103 -5.73 7.83 4.44
CA GLN A 103 -6.67 7.18 5.36
C GLN A 103 -7.99 7.93 5.31
N PHE A 104 -9.06 7.19 5.14
CA PHE A 104 -10.41 7.75 5.10
C PHE A 104 -11.43 6.81 5.74
N PHE A 105 -12.61 7.35 6.01
CA PHE A 105 -13.79 6.56 6.36
C PHE A 105 -14.78 6.60 5.21
N THR A 106 -15.43 5.48 4.96
CA THR A 106 -16.54 5.37 4.02
C THR A 106 -17.84 5.94 4.62
N GLY A 107 -18.90 6.05 3.82
CA GLY A 107 -20.20 6.53 4.29
C GLY A 107 -20.84 5.66 5.39
N ASP A 108 -20.56 4.36 5.39
CA ASP A 108 -20.96 3.40 6.41
C ASP A 108 -19.96 3.25 7.58
N GLY A 109 -18.96 4.12 7.63
CA GLY A 109 -18.04 4.23 8.76
C GLY A 109 -16.88 3.22 8.75
N VAL A 110 -16.63 2.53 7.63
CA VAL A 110 -15.48 1.62 7.51
C VAL A 110 -14.20 2.44 7.34
N LYS A 111 -13.20 2.15 8.17
CA LYS A 111 -11.88 2.75 8.05
C LYS A 111 -11.09 2.06 6.93
N VAL A 112 -10.51 2.86 6.05
CA VAL A 112 -9.70 2.41 4.91
C VAL A 112 -8.33 3.07 4.94
N ASP A 113 -7.31 2.26 4.78
CA ASP A 113 -5.92 2.65 4.61
C ASP A 113 -5.47 2.30 3.18
N LEU A 114 -5.38 3.31 2.32
CA LEU A 114 -4.95 3.16 0.92
C LEU A 114 -3.49 3.58 0.77
N PHE A 115 -2.65 2.63 0.40
CA PHE A 115 -1.22 2.83 0.15
C PHE A 115 -0.96 2.88 -1.35
N MET A 116 -0.31 3.95 -1.80
CA MET A 116 0.04 4.15 -3.18
C MET A 116 1.55 4.02 -3.37
N CYS A 117 1.97 3.20 -4.32
CA CYS A 117 3.37 2.92 -4.57
C CYS A 117 3.69 2.92 -6.07
N GLN A 118 4.96 2.73 -6.38
CA GLN A 118 5.46 2.54 -7.74
C GLN A 118 5.67 1.04 -8.02
N PRO A 119 5.74 0.61 -9.29
CA PRO A 119 5.99 -0.79 -9.64
C PRO A 119 7.21 -1.38 -8.93
N GLU A 120 8.30 -0.60 -8.84
CA GLU A 120 9.57 -1.03 -8.26
C GLU A 120 9.52 -1.23 -6.74
N THR A 121 8.46 -0.75 -6.07
CA THR A 121 8.32 -0.83 -4.61
C THR A 121 7.11 -1.64 -4.16
N TRP A 122 6.39 -2.24 -5.11
CA TRP A 122 5.17 -2.98 -4.84
C TRP A 122 5.38 -4.10 -3.82
N GLY A 123 6.35 -4.97 -4.05
CA GLY A 123 6.60 -6.13 -3.19
C GLY A 123 6.97 -5.73 -1.76
N TYR A 124 7.78 -4.68 -1.61
CA TYR A 124 8.13 -4.13 -0.30
C TYR A 124 6.89 -3.60 0.44
N ILE A 125 6.07 -2.78 -0.22
CA ILE A 125 4.87 -2.23 0.40
C ILE A 125 3.87 -3.34 0.70
N MET A 126 3.63 -4.26 -0.25
CA MET A 126 2.67 -5.34 -0.11
C MET A 126 3.04 -6.29 1.04
N ALA A 127 4.32 -6.63 1.19
CA ALA A 127 4.80 -7.50 2.27
C ALA A 127 4.59 -6.85 3.65
N ILE A 128 4.97 -5.57 3.80
CA ILE A 128 4.82 -4.82 5.06
C ILE A 128 3.35 -4.64 5.42
N ARG A 129 2.51 -4.31 4.43
CA ARG A 129 1.09 -4.05 4.67
C ARG A 129 0.26 -5.32 4.80
N THR A 130 0.76 -6.46 4.36
CA THR A 130 0.11 -7.75 4.59
C THR A 130 0.44 -8.34 5.96
N GLY A 131 1.69 -8.24 6.42
CA GLY A 131 2.10 -8.78 7.72
C GLY A 131 1.40 -8.11 8.90
N SER A 132 1.29 -8.84 10.00
CA SER A 132 0.94 -8.21 11.28
C SER A 132 1.99 -7.18 11.69
N SER A 133 1.67 -6.31 12.62
CA SER A 133 2.60 -5.30 13.15
C SER A 133 3.93 -5.93 13.60
N ASP A 134 3.86 -7.07 14.29
CA ASP A 134 5.05 -7.74 14.82
C ASP A 134 5.83 -8.45 13.72
N PHE A 135 5.13 -9.09 12.76
CA PHE A 135 5.77 -9.69 11.59
C PHE A 135 6.49 -8.63 10.74
N SER A 136 5.85 -7.50 10.48
CA SER A 136 6.44 -6.40 9.70
C SER A 136 7.64 -5.76 10.41
N ARG A 137 7.60 -5.65 11.76
CA ARG A 137 8.76 -5.24 12.54
C ARG A 137 9.91 -6.25 12.45
N ALA A 138 9.61 -7.54 12.54
CA ALA A 138 10.64 -8.58 12.40
C ALA A 138 11.27 -8.57 11.01
N LEU A 139 10.49 -8.37 9.94
CA LEU A 139 11.02 -8.14 8.59
C LEU A 139 11.94 -6.91 8.57
N ALA A 140 11.53 -5.81 9.20
CA ALA A 140 12.35 -4.60 9.28
C ALA A 140 13.70 -4.85 9.98
N MET A 141 13.70 -5.58 11.07
CA MET A 141 14.93 -5.98 11.74
C MET A 141 15.80 -6.86 10.85
N ARG A 142 15.19 -7.79 10.10
CA ARG A 142 15.92 -8.68 9.19
C ARG A 142 16.63 -7.92 8.07
N TRP A 143 15.94 -6.99 7.38
CA TRP A 143 16.63 -6.24 6.32
C TRP A 143 17.73 -5.32 6.86
N VAL A 144 17.56 -4.74 8.07
CA VAL A 144 18.63 -3.96 8.71
C VAL A 144 19.86 -4.83 9.00
N GLN A 145 19.68 -6.05 9.51
CA GLN A 145 20.76 -7.02 9.73
C GLN A 145 21.53 -7.36 8.43
N LEU A 146 20.84 -7.32 7.29
CA LEU A 146 21.44 -7.58 5.96
C LEU A 146 21.98 -6.32 5.28
N GLY A 147 21.99 -5.17 5.97
CA GLY A 147 22.54 -3.91 5.47
C GLY A 147 21.61 -3.11 4.58
N TYR A 148 20.31 -3.43 4.60
CA TYR A 148 19.29 -2.62 3.93
C TYR A 148 18.66 -1.60 4.90
N LYS A 149 18.02 -0.57 4.33
CA LYS A 149 17.22 0.42 5.07
C LYS A 149 15.90 0.64 4.36
N GLY A 150 14.81 0.69 5.13
CA GLY A 150 13.51 1.18 4.64
C GLY A 150 13.48 2.70 4.73
N MET A 151 13.34 3.37 3.60
CA MET A 151 13.31 4.83 3.56
C MET A 151 12.33 5.28 2.47
N GLU A 152 11.45 6.23 2.83
CA GLU A 152 10.50 6.84 1.89
C GLU A 152 9.64 5.88 1.08
N GLY A 153 9.23 4.76 1.70
CA GLY A 153 8.37 3.76 1.05
C GLY A 153 9.11 2.81 0.10
N GLN A 154 10.42 2.72 0.20
CA GLN A 154 11.26 1.82 -0.59
C GLN A 154 12.38 1.20 0.24
N LEU A 155 12.91 0.09 -0.23
CA LEU A 155 14.12 -0.50 0.33
C LEU A 155 15.35 0.17 -0.32
N THR A 156 16.37 0.46 0.48
CA THR A 156 17.63 1.05 -0.01
C THR A 156 18.83 0.26 0.52
N ARG A 157 19.93 0.26 -0.24
CA ARG A 157 21.23 -0.25 0.19
C ARG A 157 22.34 0.70 -0.28
N PHE A 158 23.23 1.08 0.60
CA PHE A 158 24.27 2.09 0.31
C PHE A 158 23.71 3.39 -0.28
N GLY A 159 22.54 3.84 0.20
CA GLY A 159 21.87 5.04 -0.29
C GLY A 159 21.17 4.91 -1.66
N LYS A 160 21.25 3.74 -2.31
CA LYS A 160 20.60 3.48 -3.60
C LYS A 160 19.30 2.69 -3.42
N PRO A 161 18.24 2.99 -4.18
CA PRO A 161 17.03 2.18 -4.20
C PRO A 161 17.32 0.73 -4.62
N VAL A 162 16.62 -0.20 -3.98
CA VAL A 162 16.65 -1.63 -4.32
C VAL A 162 15.24 -2.02 -4.77
N PRO A 163 15.04 -2.27 -6.06
CA PRO A 163 13.72 -2.64 -6.58
C PRO A 163 13.23 -3.97 -6.01
N THR A 164 11.95 -4.00 -5.70
CA THR A 164 11.21 -5.20 -5.26
C THR A 164 9.82 -5.18 -5.92
N PRO A 165 9.75 -5.41 -7.26
CA PRO A 165 8.49 -5.35 -7.99
C PRO A 165 7.49 -6.43 -7.56
N GLU A 166 7.96 -7.54 -6.98
CA GLU A 166 7.11 -8.58 -6.40
C GLU A 166 7.50 -8.87 -4.94
N GLU A 167 6.57 -9.44 -4.16
CA GLU A 167 6.88 -9.85 -2.78
C GLU A 167 8.04 -10.86 -2.74
N ALA A 168 8.12 -11.74 -3.74
CA ALA A 168 9.20 -12.71 -3.86
C ALA A 168 10.57 -12.04 -3.88
N ASP A 169 10.71 -10.92 -4.59
CA ASP A 169 11.99 -10.19 -4.65
C ASP A 169 12.44 -9.72 -3.28
N LEU A 170 11.51 -9.17 -2.47
CA LEU A 170 11.83 -8.78 -1.10
C LEU A 170 12.28 -9.99 -0.28
N PHE A 171 11.51 -11.07 -0.29
CA PHE A 171 11.82 -12.25 0.52
C PHE A 171 13.11 -12.93 0.06
N ASP A 172 13.42 -12.92 -1.24
CA ASP A 172 14.71 -13.41 -1.78
C ASP A 172 15.90 -12.58 -1.28
N LEU A 173 15.79 -11.24 -1.28
CA LEU A 173 16.80 -10.35 -0.70
C LEU A 173 17.01 -10.61 0.80
N LEU A 174 15.99 -11.07 1.50
CA LEU A 174 16.06 -11.41 2.92
C LEU A 174 16.51 -12.85 3.19
N HIS A 175 16.82 -13.62 2.14
CA HIS A 175 17.11 -15.06 2.22
C HIS A 175 15.99 -15.84 2.89
N MET A 176 14.75 -15.57 2.50
CA MET A 176 13.55 -16.16 3.06
C MET A 176 12.68 -16.82 1.99
N ALA A 177 11.96 -17.88 2.36
CA ALA A 177 10.81 -18.32 1.61
C ALA A 177 9.68 -17.29 1.77
N VAL A 178 8.80 -17.18 0.78
CA VAL A 178 7.63 -16.29 0.83
C VAL A 178 6.57 -16.89 1.76
N PRO A 179 6.30 -16.32 2.94
CA PRO A 179 5.25 -16.82 3.80
C PRO A 179 3.87 -16.59 3.17
N PRO A 180 2.96 -17.57 3.19
CA PRO A 180 1.57 -17.33 2.80
C PRO A 180 0.96 -16.22 3.68
N PRO A 181 0.05 -15.37 3.15
CA PRO A 181 -0.52 -14.27 3.91
C PRO A 181 -1.04 -14.64 5.30
N HIS A 182 -1.79 -15.74 5.42
CA HIS A 182 -2.37 -16.21 6.68
C HIS A 182 -1.33 -16.65 7.73
N GLN A 183 -0.07 -16.84 7.34
CA GLN A 183 1.03 -17.21 8.22
C GLN A 183 1.96 -16.01 8.55
N ARG A 184 1.60 -14.79 8.09
CA ARG A 184 2.37 -13.57 8.38
C ARG A 184 1.99 -12.95 9.73
N GLU A 185 1.89 -13.81 10.72
CA GLU A 185 1.83 -13.45 12.13
C GLU A 185 3.17 -13.85 12.77
N LEU A 186 3.67 -13.04 13.70
CA LEU A 186 4.92 -13.39 14.38
C LEU A 186 4.64 -14.46 15.45
N THR A 187 5.30 -15.60 15.31
CA THR A 187 5.29 -16.68 16.28
C THR A 187 6.43 -16.53 17.30
N THR A 188 6.48 -17.38 18.32
CA THR A 188 7.60 -17.46 19.26
C THR A 188 8.94 -17.77 18.58
N GLU A 189 8.90 -18.44 17.44
CA GLU A 189 10.09 -18.75 16.63
C GLU A 189 10.51 -17.56 15.72
N GLY A 190 9.72 -16.49 15.71
CA GLY A 190 9.96 -15.31 14.87
C GLY A 190 9.92 -15.66 13.38
N LEU A 191 10.94 -15.22 12.62
CA LEU A 191 11.06 -15.49 11.20
C LEU A 191 11.83 -16.78 10.86
N LYS A 192 12.32 -17.52 11.86
CA LYS A 192 13.17 -18.72 11.65
C LYS A 192 12.57 -19.74 10.68
N PRO A 193 11.26 -20.06 10.73
CA PRO A 193 10.68 -21.05 9.82
C PRO A 193 10.82 -20.69 8.33
N TRP A 194 10.99 -19.40 8.04
CA TRP A 194 11.04 -18.88 6.67
C TRP A 194 12.45 -18.59 6.14
N ILE A 195 13.46 -18.57 7.04
CA ILE A 195 14.85 -18.32 6.64
C ILE A 195 15.39 -19.54 5.91
N ARG A 196 15.85 -19.33 4.67
CA ARG A 196 16.51 -20.35 3.88
C ARG A 196 17.89 -20.67 4.48
N LYS A 197 18.23 -21.96 4.53
CA LYS A 197 19.53 -22.46 4.97
C LYS A 197 20.58 -22.28 3.89
#